data_a51fa5f3e1be82a303a3be090e2d8195
#
_entry.id   a51fa5f3e1be82a303a3be090e2d8195
#
_cell.length_a   1.000
_cell.length_b   1.000
_cell.length_c   1.000
_cell.angle_alpha   90.00
_cell.angle_beta   90.00
_cell.angle_gamma   90.00
#
_symmetry.space_group_name_H-M   'P 1'
#
loop_
_entity.id
_entity.type
_entity.pdbx_description
1 polymer ?
#
loop_
_entity_poly.entity_id
_entity_poly.type
_entity_poly.pdbx_seq_one_letter_code
_entity_poly.pdbx_strand_id
1 'polypeptide(L)'
;MKRAALTLGLTALLATPAWAQWLGEPLWNSPKGGTGVTISGDYARPNSDYGKGNTWGGRASLGIGTLTFTAGVARWKPDAATEGFTSIGGNAAFRLIGGSLLPFSLNLQVGAARTDSANSTPAQTAVTGATGFSVPLPTPGISIEPYFSPGIRYRRSGGVNSTQFGYVFGANLSFGLVGVHLAYDNEKLKGGGSRRVFGVGAHVDFHLPLGM
;
A
#
# COMPACT_ATOMS: atom_id res chain seq x y z
N MET A 1 2.74 -16.00 33.54
CA MET A 1 3.75 -15.98 32.44
C MET A 1 3.17 -15.74 31.04
N LYS A 2 2.04 -16.34 30.65
CA LYS A 2 1.45 -16.15 29.29
C LYS A 2 1.03 -14.68 28.97
N ARG A 3 0.55 -13.91 29.95
CA ARG A 3 0.15 -12.51 29.78
C ARG A 3 1.35 -11.56 29.58
N ALA A 4 2.49 -11.83 30.25
CA ALA A 4 3.71 -11.03 30.08
C ALA A 4 4.34 -11.22 28.68
N ALA A 5 4.29 -12.42 28.12
CA ALA A 5 4.78 -12.70 26.78
C ALA A 5 3.94 -12.01 25.69
N LEU A 6 2.61 -11.91 25.89
CA LEU A 6 1.71 -11.21 24.96
C LEU A 6 1.95 -9.70 25.00
N THR A 7 2.18 -9.14 26.19
CA THR A 7 2.46 -7.70 26.36
C THR A 7 3.83 -7.34 25.78
N LEU A 8 4.85 -8.17 25.96
CA LEU A 8 6.17 -7.97 25.35
C LEU A 8 6.13 -8.07 23.82
N GLY A 9 5.35 -9.03 23.27
CA GLY A 9 5.14 -9.16 21.83
C GLY A 9 4.44 -7.95 21.23
N LEU A 10 3.44 -7.41 21.92
CA LEU A 10 2.70 -6.22 21.46
C LEU A 10 3.54 -4.94 21.56
N THR A 11 4.35 -4.78 22.61
CA THR A 11 5.29 -3.65 22.74
C THR A 11 6.45 -3.73 21.76
N ALA A 12 6.94 -4.90 21.42
CA ALA A 12 7.96 -5.07 20.39
C ALA A 12 7.44 -4.73 19.00
N LEU A 13 6.16 -5.01 18.69
CA LEU A 13 5.48 -4.59 17.44
C LEU A 13 5.26 -3.07 17.39
N LEU A 14 5.08 -2.40 18.53
CA LEU A 14 4.92 -0.94 18.59
C LEU A 14 6.25 -0.17 18.58
N ALA A 15 7.37 -0.82 18.91
CA ALA A 15 8.69 -0.19 18.96
C ALA A 15 9.44 -0.23 17.62
N THR A 16 8.97 -0.98 16.62
CA THR A 16 9.50 -0.90 15.26
C THR A 16 8.89 0.30 14.55
N PRO A 17 9.68 1.18 13.92
CA PRO A 17 9.12 2.24 13.10
C PRO A 17 8.23 1.64 12.02
N ALA A 18 6.96 2.01 12.02
CA ALA A 18 5.98 1.54 11.05
C ALA A 18 6.32 2.05 9.64
N TRP A 19 6.16 1.24 8.59
CA TRP A 19 6.76 1.44 7.27
C TRP A 19 5.71 1.31 6.13
N ALA A 20 5.39 2.35 5.35
CA ALA A 20 4.53 2.26 4.16
C ALA A 20 4.70 3.36 3.13
N GLN A 21 4.49 3.02 1.96
CA GLN A 21 4.63 3.56 0.62
C GLN A 21 6.01 3.30 0.02
N TRP A 22 6.07 2.28 -0.79
CA TRP A 22 7.23 1.94 -1.61
C TRP A 22 7.49 3.04 -2.63
N LEU A 23 8.74 3.45 -2.75
CA LEU A 23 9.14 4.49 -3.69
C LEU A 23 8.87 4.03 -5.13
N GLY A 24 8.20 4.88 -5.90
CA GLY A 24 7.84 4.59 -7.28
C GLY A 24 6.59 3.75 -7.47
N GLU A 25 5.92 3.31 -6.39
CA GLU A 25 4.63 2.62 -6.46
C GLU A 25 3.47 3.48 -5.95
N PRO A 26 2.24 3.24 -6.41
CA PRO A 26 1.05 3.85 -5.83
C PRO A 26 0.77 3.25 -4.44
N LEU A 27 -0.06 3.94 -3.67
CA LEU A 27 -0.59 3.40 -2.43
C LEU A 27 -1.73 2.43 -2.75
N TRP A 28 -1.44 1.14 -2.66
CA TRP A 28 -2.43 0.09 -2.89
C TRP A 28 -3.41 0.00 -1.72
N ASN A 29 -4.69 -0.16 -2.01
CA ASN A 29 -5.71 -0.35 -1.00
C ASN A 29 -6.80 -1.33 -1.45
N SER A 30 -7.41 -2.00 -0.49
CA SER A 30 -8.65 -2.75 -0.64
C SER A 30 -9.55 -2.44 0.57
N PRO A 31 -10.38 -1.38 0.51
CA PRO A 31 -11.21 -0.98 1.64
C PRO A 31 -12.21 -2.05 2.09
N LYS A 32 -12.68 -2.88 1.18
CA LYS A 32 -13.53 -4.02 1.53
C LYS A 32 -12.81 -5.05 2.40
N GLY A 33 -11.47 -5.09 2.32
CA GLY A 33 -10.65 -6.07 3.03
C GLY A 33 -10.97 -7.51 2.62
N GLY A 34 -10.55 -8.45 3.45
CA GLY A 34 -10.78 -9.89 3.23
C GLY A 34 -10.19 -10.70 4.36
N THR A 35 -10.53 -12.00 4.41
CA THR A 35 -9.90 -12.96 5.35
C THR A 35 -9.11 -13.97 4.53
N GLY A 36 -7.80 -14.07 4.81
CA GLY A 36 -6.91 -14.96 4.07
C GLY A 36 -5.56 -14.32 3.80
N VAL A 37 -4.81 -14.94 2.91
CA VAL A 37 -3.50 -14.46 2.45
C VAL A 37 -3.61 -14.09 0.98
N THR A 38 -3.12 -12.91 0.63
CA THR A 38 -3.02 -12.45 -0.77
C THR A 38 -1.55 -12.25 -1.11
N ILE A 39 -1.10 -12.79 -2.22
CA ILE A 39 0.23 -12.54 -2.79
C ILE A 39 0.06 -11.75 -4.08
N SER A 40 0.76 -10.63 -4.19
CA SER A 40 0.68 -9.72 -5.34
C SER A 40 2.03 -9.48 -5.98
N GLY A 41 2.02 -9.32 -7.30
CA GLY A 41 3.13 -8.78 -8.08
C GLY A 41 2.67 -7.48 -8.76
N ASP A 42 3.50 -6.46 -8.68
CA ASP A 42 3.15 -5.10 -9.06
C ASP A 42 4.14 -4.52 -10.08
N TYR A 43 3.62 -3.73 -11.00
CA TYR A 43 4.39 -2.88 -11.89
C TYR A 43 3.83 -1.46 -11.84
N ALA A 44 4.71 -0.47 -11.77
CA ALA A 44 4.30 0.92 -11.75
C ALA A 44 5.24 1.82 -12.57
N ARG A 45 4.69 2.97 -13.00
CA ARG A 45 5.42 3.97 -13.76
C ARG A 45 5.16 5.38 -13.20
N PRO A 46 6.15 5.97 -12.55
CA PRO A 46 6.14 7.36 -12.12
C PRO A 46 6.17 8.35 -13.30
N ASN A 47 5.63 9.56 -13.07
CA ASN A 47 5.69 10.66 -14.04
C ASN A 47 7.07 11.36 -14.08
N SER A 48 7.21 12.35 -14.99
CA SER A 48 8.44 13.14 -15.14
C SER A 48 8.86 13.88 -13.88
N ASP A 49 7.90 14.47 -13.16
CA ASP A 49 8.19 15.21 -11.91
C ASP A 49 8.72 14.30 -10.80
N TYR A 50 8.53 12.99 -10.95
CA TYR A 50 9.03 11.96 -10.03
C TYR A 50 10.30 11.24 -10.56
N GLY A 51 10.82 11.62 -11.75
CA GLY A 51 12.00 11.02 -12.36
C GLY A 51 11.72 9.88 -13.32
N LYS A 52 10.45 9.62 -13.69
CA LYS A 52 10.04 8.53 -14.58
C LYS A 52 10.59 7.16 -14.13
N GLY A 53 10.74 6.26 -15.10
CA GLY A 53 11.32 4.94 -14.89
C GLY A 53 10.30 3.86 -14.60
N ASN A 54 10.78 2.69 -14.27
CA ASN A 54 9.98 1.50 -14.03
C ASN A 54 10.13 1.05 -12.59
N THR A 55 9.01 0.65 -11.97
CA THR A 55 9.00 0.04 -10.64
C THR A 55 8.42 -1.35 -10.74
N TRP A 56 9.05 -2.29 -10.06
CA TRP A 56 8.57 -3.65 -9.87
C TRP A 56 8.49 -3.94 -8.39
N GLY A 57 7.38 -4.51 -7.95
CA GLY A 57 7.15 -4.85 -6.57
C GLY A 57 6.51 -6.21 -6.36
N GLY A 58 6.56 -6.64 -5.10
CA GLY A 58 5.85 -7.81 -4.63
C GLY A 58 5.37 -7.60 -3.21
N ARG A 59 4.15 -8.04 -2.91
CA ARG A 59 3.50 -7.86 -1.62
C ARG A 59 2.84 -9.13 -1.15
N ALA A 60 2.84 -9.33 0.17
CA ALA A 60 2.01 -10.31 0.84
C ALA A 60 1.09 -9.60 1.82
N SER A 61 -0.18 -9.94 1.80
CA SER A 61 -1.20 -9.39 2.72
C SER A 61 -1.83 -10.51 3.51
N LEU A 62 -2.09 -10.28 4.79
CA LEU A 62 -2.81 -11.15 5.71
C LEU A 62 -4.04 -10.42 6.21
N GLY A 63 -5.22 -10.90 5.84
CA GLY A 63 -6.51 -10.40 6.31
C GLY A 63 -7.06 -11.26 7.45
N ILE A 64 -7.47 -10.62 8.55
CA ILE A 64 -8.09 -11.25 9.71
C ILE A 64 -9.30 -10.41 10.12
N GLY A 65 -10.48 -10.80 9.64
CA GLY A 65 -11.71 -10.07 9.92
C GLY A 65 -11.70 -8.63 9.40
N THR A 66 -11.59 -7.65 10.29
CA THR A 66 -11.54 -6.22 9.95
C THR A 66 -10.13 -5.67 9.76
N LEU A 67 -9.11 -6.45 10.12
CA LEU A 67 -7.71 -6.05 10.02
C LEU A 67 -7.05 -6.67 8.79
N THR A 68 -6.21 -5.90 8.12
CA THR A 68 -5.34 -6.37 7.04
C THR A 68 -3.94 -5.85 7.27
N PHE A 69 -2.96 -6.73 7.24
CA PHE A 69 -1.54 -6.40 7.31
C PHE A 69 -0.90 -6.72 5.96
N THR A 70 -0.11 -5.80 5.45
CA THR A 70 0.61 -5.99 4.18
C THR A 70 2.09 -5.70 4.40
N ALA A 71 2.95 -6.56 3.87
CA ALA A 71 4.38 -6.32 3.77
C ALA A 71 4.84 -6.55 2.33
N GLY A 72 5.89 -5.86 1.90
CA GLY A 72 6.39 -6.00 0.54
C GLY A 72 7.70 -5.30 0.28
N VAL A 73 8.18 -5.49 -0.93
CA VAL A 73 9.40 -4.90 -1.46
C VAL A 73 9.13 -4.38 -2.87
N ALA A 74 9.72 -3.24 -3.19
CA ALA A 74 9.67 -2.68 -4.55
C ALA A 74 11.06 -2.18 -4.96
N ARG A 75 11.34 -2.25 -6.26
CA ARG A 75 12.53 -1.69 -6.86
C ARG A 75 12.16 -0.72 -7.97
N TRP A 76 12.47 0.54 -7.77
CA TRP A 76 12.28 1.61 -8.74
C TRP A 76 13.60 1.98 -9.39
N LYS A 77 13.63 2.00 -10.71
CA LYS A 77 14.76 2.50 -11.50
C LYS A 77 14.32 3.72 -12.30
N PRO A 78 14.72 4.94 -11.88
CA PRO A 78 14.49 6.14 -12.69
C PRO A 78 15.22 6.06 -14.03
N ASP A 79 14.65 6.69 -15.08
CA ASP A 79 15.25 6.65 -16.43
C ASP A 79 16.65 7.27 -16.47
N ALA A 80 16.90 8.32 -15.67
CA ALA A 80 18.19 9.02 -15.62
C ALA A 80 19.18 8.41 -14.60
N ALA A 81 18.80 7.38 -13.85
CA ALA A 81 19.63 6.82 -12.80
C ALA A 81 20.41 5.58 -13.29
N THR A 82 21.67 5.46 -12.85
CA THR A 82 22.48 4.26 -13.11
C THR A 82 22.03 3.08 -12.26
N GLU A 83 21.62 3.34 -11.02
CA GLU A 83 21.17 2.34 -10.05
C GLU A 83 19.69 2.52 -9.70
N GLY A 84 19.03 1.43 -9.32
CA GLY A 84 17.66 1.45 -8.84
C GLY A 84 17.60 1.59 -7.31
N PHE A 85 16.53 2.14 -6.82
CA PHE A 85 16.20 2.26 -5.40
C PHE A 85 15.39 1.05 -4.95
N THR A 86 15.82 0.40 -3.88
CA THR A 86 15.03 -0.68 -3.26
C THR A 86 14.30 -0.15 -2.04
N SER A 87 13.02 -0.44 -1.98
CA SER A 87 12.15 -0.07 -0.85
C SER A 87 11.58 -1.32 -0.22
N ILE A 88 11.59 -1.36 1.12
CA ILE A 88 10.89 -2.38 1.90
C ILE A 88 9.91 -1.69 2.83
N GLY A 89 8.74 -2.27 3.03
CA GLY A 89 7.74 -1.64 3.88
C GLY A 89 6.52 -2.51 4.14
N GLY A 90 5.55 -1.91 4.82
CA GLY A 90 4.28 -2.55 5.11
C GLY A 90 3.22 -1.56 5.54
N ASN A 91 1.98 -2.00 5.58
CA ASN A 91 0.86 -1.25 6.10
C ASN A 91 -0.08 -2.12 6.94
N ALA A 92 -0.86 -1.47 7.78
CA ALA A 92 -2.00 -2.03 8.46
C ALA A 92 -3.24 -1.25 8.05
N ALA A 93 -4.30 -1.94 7.73
CA ALA A 93 -5.60 -1.36 7.42
C ALA A 93 -6.66 -1.90 8.38
N PHE A 94 -7.53 -1.02 8.84
CA PHE A 94 -8.65 -1.36 9.70
C PHE A 94 -9.96 -0.96 9.02
N ARG A 95 -10.81 -1.92 8.69
CA ARG A 95 -12.12 -1.67 8.12
C ARG A 95 -13.07 -1.16 9.19
N LEU A 96 -13.50 0.09 9.05
CA LEU A 96 -14.46 0.75 9.94
C LEU A 96 -15.90 0.38 9.57
N ILE A 97 -16.20 0.41 8.28
CA ILE A 97 -17.53 0.18 7.70
C ILE A 97 -17.36 -0.78 6.53
N GLY A 98 -18.33 -1.66 6.33
CA GLY A 98 -18.37 -2.60 5.22
C GLY A 98 -18.80 -3.99 5.68
N GLY A 99 -19.01 -4.86 4.73
CA GLY A 99 -19.48 -6.22 4.92
C GLY A 99 -20.53 -6.55 3.86
N SER A 100 -21.11 -7.75 3.95
CA SER A 100 -22.07 -8.25 2.95
C SER A 100 -23.38 -7.46 2.87
N LEU A 101 -23.72 -6.69 3.91
CA LEU A 101 -24.98 -5.94 3.99
C LEU A 101 -24.88 -4.50 3.51
N LEU A 102 -23.66 -3.97 3.34
CA LEU A 102 -23.48 -2.58 2.95
C LEU A 102 -22.88 -2.49 1.53
N PRO A 103 -23.42 -1.58 0.69
CA PRO A 103 -22.96 -1.42 -0.69
C PRO A 103 -21.61 -0.67 -0.79
N PHE A 104 -21.03 -0.28 0.33
CA PHE A 104 -19.75 0.43 0.37
C PHE A 104 -18.89 -0.05 1.55
N SER A 105 -17.60 0.23 1.46
CA SER A 105 -16.64 -0.05 2.52
C SER A 105 -15.78 1.17 2.81
N LEU A 106 -15.41 1.33 4.07
CA LEU A 106 -14.52 2.38 4.56
C LEU A 106 -13.45 1.75 5.44
N ASN A 107 -12.18 2.06 5.18
CA ASN A 107 -11.07 1.68 6.04
C ASN A 107 -10.20 2.88 6.43
N LEU A 108 -9.46 2.71 7.51
CA LEU A 108 -8.28 3.50 7.84
C LEU A 108 -7.05 2.65 7.53
N GLN A 109 -6.02 3.26 6.99
CA GLN A 109 -4.75 2.60 6.81
C GLN A 109 -3.59 3.48 7.25
N VAL A 110 -2.62 2.85 7.85
CA VAL A 110 -1.35 3.45 8.24
C VAL A 110 -0.23 2.52 7.80
N GLY A 111 0.82 3.14 7.34
CA GLY A 111 1.95 2.33 7.01
C GLY A 111 3.22 3.14 6.78
N ALA A 112 4.36 2.50 6.53
CA ALA A 112 5.62 3.15 6.23
C ALA A 112 6.58 2.26 5.42
N ALA A 113 7.49 2.89 4.69
CA ALA A 113 8.55 2.23 3.94
C ALA A 113 9.90 2.91 4.16
N ARG A 114 10.94 2.10 4.03
CA ARG A 114 12.31 2.58 3.91
C ARG A 114 12.83 2.27 2.52
N THR A 115 13.45 3.27 1.93
CA THR A 115 14.16 3.15 0.66
C THR A 115 15.65 3.33 0.93
N ASP A 116 16.46 2.46 0.38
CA ASP A 116 17.90 2.54 0.52
C ASP A 116 18.48 3.72 -0.27
N SER A 117 19.67 4.17 0.15
CA SER A 117 20.41 5.18 -0.60
C SER A 117 20.92 4.62 -1.92
N ALA A 118 20.85 5.42 -2.98
CA ALA A 118 21.42 5.10 -4.30
C ALA A 118 21.70 6.39 -5.08
N ASN A 119 22.60 6.36 -6.03
CA ASN A 119 22.91 7.49 -6.92
C ASN A 119 23.16 8.82 -6.15
N SER A 120 23.91 8.79 -5.06
CA SER A 120 24.16 9.95 -4.17
C SER A 120 22.90 10.51 -3.48
N THR A 121 21.74 9.86 -3.64
CA THR A 121 20.51 10.22 -2.94
C THR A 121 20.48 9.50 -1.58
N PRO A 122 20.29 10.23 -0.47
CA PRO A 122 20.21 9.60 0.86
C PRO A 122 19.03 8.65 0.98
N ALA A 123 19.15 7.68 1.88
CA ALA A 123 18.06 6.81 2.25
C ALA A 123 16.82 7.63 2.69
N GLN A 124 15.65 7.14 2.32
CA GLN A 124 14.38 7.79 2.63
C GLN A 124 13.51 6.91 3.51
N THR A 125 12.86 7.53 4.48
CA THR A 125 11.75 6.93 5.23
C THR A 125 10.47 7.66 4.87
N ALA A 126 9.42 6.90 4.58
CA ALA A 126 8.09 7.44 4.31
C ALA A 126 7.08 6.86 5.31
N VAL A 127 6.16 7.70 5.80
CA VAL A 127 5.01 7.31 6.63
C VAL A 127 3.75 7.82 5.97
N THR A 128 2.72 6.99 5.90
CA THR A 128 1.44 7.34 5.28
C THR A 128 0.29 7.03 6.22
N GLY A 129 -0.63 7.97 6.36
CA GLY A 129 -1.95 7.76 6.94
C GLY A 129 -3.00 8.08 5.88
N ALA A 130 -3.94 7.18 5.64
CA ALA A 130 -4.98 7.37 4.64
C ALA A 130 -6.31 6.77 5.09
N THR A 131 -7.39 7.27 4.51
CA THR A 131 -8.70 6.61 4.51
C THR A 131 -8.93 5.97 3.15
N GLY A 132 -9.66 4.88 3.10
CA GLY A 132 -10.07 4.26 1.83
C GLY A 132 -11.57 4.11 1.80
N PHE A 133 -12.17 4.53 0.70
CA PHE A 133 -13.58 4.32 0.39
C PHE A 133 -13.68 3.46 -0.86
N SER A 134 -14.53 2.43 -0.83
CA SER A 134 -14.81 1.61 -2.02
C SER A 134 -16.29 1.24 -2.12
N VAL A 135 -16.71 0.90 -3.34
CA VAL A 135 -18.04 0.37 -3.65
C VAL A 135 -17.86 -0.99 -4.31
N PRO A 136 -17.83 -2.08 -3.53
CA PRO A 136 -17.74 -3.42 -4.11
C PRO A 136 -18.97 -3.72 -4.99
N LEU A 137 -18.72 -4.04 -6.24
CA LEU A 137 -19.75 -4.38 -7.24
C LEU A 137 -19.70 -5.89 -7.48
N PRO A 138 -20.55 -6.68 -6.81
CA PRO A 138 -20.61 -8.11 -7.04
C PRO A 138 -21.30 -8.36 -8.39
N THR A 139 -20.53 -8.90 -9.33
CA THR A 139 -21.07 -9.41 -10.61
C THR A 139 -20.87 -10.92 -10.68
N PRO A 140 -21.70 -11.67 -11.41
CA PRO A 140 -21.52 -13.11 -11.53
C PRO A 140 -20.12 -13.48 -12.03
N GLY A 141 -19.34 -14.20 -11.22
CA GLY A 141 -17.99 -14.66 -11.54
C GLY A 141 -16.87 -13.62 -11.40
N ILE A 142 -17.19 -12.33 -11.23
CA ILE A 142 -16.21 -11.25 -11.13
C ILE A 142 -16.60 -10.34 -9.97
N SER A 143 -15.64 -9.97 -9.12
CA SER A 143 -15.81 -8.92 -8.12
C SER A 143 -15.00 -7.70 -8.55
N ILE A 144 -15.65 -6.55 -8.64
CA ILE A 144 -15.03 -5.28 -9.00
C ILE A 144 -15.13 -4.35 -7.79
N GLU A 145 -14.00 -3.84 -7.31
CA GLU A 145 -13.94 -2.92 -6.17
C GLU A 145 -13.21 -1.64 -6.59
N PRO A 146 -13.89 -0.66 -7.21
CA PRO A 146 -13.32 0.68 -7.37
C PRO A 146 -13.16 1.34 -6.00
N TYR A 147 -12.06 2.08 -5.83
CA TYR A 147 -11.76 2.75 -4.56
C TYR A 147 -11.14 4.13 -4.75
N PHE A 148 -11.29 4.95 -3.71
CA PHE A 148 -10.64 6.25 -3.55
C PHE A 148 -9.99 6.32 -2.17
N SER A 149 -8.71 6.75 -2.11
CA SER A 149 -7.95 6.83 -0.86
C SER A 149 -7.21 8.16 -0.75
N PRO A 150 -7.78 9.16 -0.08
CA PRO A 150 -7.06 10.37 0.31
C PRO A 150 -6.21 10.10 1.54
N GLY A 151 -5.07 10.79 1.64
CA GLY A 151 -4.17 10.59 2.77
C GLY A 151 -3.07 11.63 2.89
N ILE A 152 -2.36 11.56 4.01
CA ILE A 152 -1.20 12.40 4.32
C ILE A 152 0.06 11.52 4.28
N ARG A 153 1.12 12.06 3.71
CA ARG A 153 2.39 11.37 3.50
C ARG A 153 3.53 12.19 4.08
N TYR A 154 4.14 11.65 5.11
CA TYR A 154 5.36 12.19 5.69
C TYR A 154 6.57 11.49 5.09
N ARG A 155 7.59 12.25 4.71
CA ARG A 155 8.87 11.72 4.21
C ARG A 155 10.04 12.41 4.89
N ARG A 156 11.07 11.62 5.15
CA ARG A 156 12.34 12.08 5.68
C ARG A 156 13.49 11.52 4.83
N SER A 157 14.34 12.39 4.30
CA SER A 157 15.52 12.01 3.53
C SER A 157 16.63 13.05 3.72
N GLY A 158 17.85 12.63 3.98
CA GLY A 158 19.00 13.53 4.14
C GLY A 158 18.82 14.61 5.21
N GLY A 159 18.06 14.36 6.27
CA GLY A 159 17.75 15.36 7.31
C GLY A 159 16.58 16.31 6.95
N VAL A 160 16.07 16.27 5.73
CA VAL A 160 14.94 17.09 5.29
C VAL A 160 13.64 16.31 5.47
N ASN A 161 12.63 16.99 6.03
CA ASN A 161 11.29 16.44 6.24
C ASN A 161 10.28 17.13 5.32
N SER A 162 9.31 16.37 4.83
CA SER A 162 8.18 16.90 4.08
C SER A 162 6.90 16.17 4.45
N THR A 163 5.80 16.91 4.58
CA THR A 163 4.45 16.35 4.75
C THR A 163 3.60 16.86 3.60
N GLN A 164 2.97 15.95 2.87
CA GLN A 164 2.20 16.25 1.67
C GLN A 164 0.85 15.55 1.72
N PHE A 165 -0.14 16.17 1.11
CA PHE A 165 -1.42 15.54 0.83
C PHE A 165 -1.33 14.79 -0.50
N GLY A 166 -1.90 13.59 -0.54
CA GLY A 166 -2.05 12.79 -1.74
C GLY A 166 -3.36 12.03 -1.77
N TYR A 167 -3.70 11.53 -2.92
CA TYR A 167 -4.87 10.67 -3.10
C TYR A 167 -4.61 9.60 -4.15
N VAL A 168 -5.34 8.51 -4.03
CA VAL A 168 -5.30 7.39 -4.96
C VAL A 168 -6.70 7.10 -5.47
N PHE A 169 -6.82 6.86 -6.77
CA PHE A 169 -7.94 6.16 -7.39
C PHE A 169 -7.46 4.80 -7.84
N GLY A 170 -8.24 3.76 -7.62
CA GLY A 170 -7.87 2.43 -8.05
C GLY A 170 -9.08 1.52 -8.20
N ALA A 171 -8.81 0.31 -8.65
CA ALA A 171 -9.79 -0.76 -8.71
C ALA A 171 -9.11 -2.11 -8.50
N ASN A 172 -9.77 -2.98 -7.74
CA ASN A 172 -9.42 -4.38 -7.59
C ASN A 172 -10.46 -5.21 -8.35
N LEU A 173 -10.00 -6.12 -9.20
CA LEU A 173 -10.83 -7.07 -9.96
C LEU A 173 -10.41 -8.48 -9.56
N SER A 174 -11.34 -9.28 -9.06
CA SER A 174 -11.07 -10.66 -8.62
C SER A 174 -11.93 -11.66 -9.38
N PHE A 175 -11.29 -12.75 -9.81
CA PHE A 175 -11.86 -13.86 -10.58
C PHE A 175 -11.62 -15.16 -9.80
N GLY A 176 -12.41 -15.40 -8.77
CA GLY A 176 -12.17 -16.52 -7.85
C GLY A 176 -10.91 -16.31 -7.02
N LEU A 177 -9.88 -17.14 -7.24
CA LEU A 177 -8.62 -17.07 -6.50
C LEU A 177 -7.58 -16.10 -7.11
N VAL A 178 -7.80 -15.63 -8.33
CA VAL A 178 -6.87 -14.74 -9.01
C VAL A 178 -7.52 -13.39 -9.27
N GLY A 179 -6.71 -12.35 -9.38
CA GLY A 179 -7.21 -11.04 -9.72
C GLY A 179 -6.15 -10.11 -10.26
N VAL A 180 -6.61 -8.97 -10.71
CA VAL A 180 -5.77 -7.85 -11.15
C VAL A 180 -6.17 -6.59 -10.41
N HIS A 181 -5.24 -5.67 -10.27
CA HIS A 181 -5.50 -4.39 -9.63
C HIS A 181 -4.79 -3.28 -10.37
N LEU A 182 -5.35 -2.09 -10.30
CA LEU A 182 -4.78 -0.89 -10.89
C LEU A 182 -4.96 0.28 -9.94
N ALA A 183 -4.02 1.24 -9.98
CA ALA A 183 -4.09 2.44 -9.18
C ALA A 183 -3.42 3.61 -9.88
N TYR A 184 -3.99 4.78 -9.69
CA TYR A 184 -3.40 6.08 -10.02
C TYR A 184 -3.24 6.88 -8.74
N ASP A 185 -2.00 7.18 -8.41
CA ASP A 185 -1.59 7.89 -7.22
C ASP A 185 -1.14 9.31 -7.59
N ASN A 186 -1.59 10.30 -6.84
CA ASN A 186 -1.19 11.69 -7.00
C ASN A 186 -0.85 12.31 -5.63
N GLU A 187 0.34 12.88 -5.54
CA GLU A 187 0.81 13.59 -4.35
C GLU A 187 1.31 14.97 -4.76
N LYS A 188 0.79 16.00 -4.11
CA LYS A 188 1.26 17.39 -4.33
C LYS A 188 2.65 17.57 -3.75
N LEU A 189 3.52 18.29 -4.47
CA LEU A 189 4.87 18.61 -4.01
C LEU A 189 4.92 20.01 -3.41
N LYS A 190 5.78 20.18 -2.39
CA LYS A 190 6.08 21.50 -1.83
C LYS A 190 6.90 22.29 -2.87
N GLY A 191 6.37 23.41 -3.33
CA GLY A 191 7.00 24.22 -4.38
C GLY A 191 6.42 24.06 -5.78
N GLY A 192 5.35 23.26 -5.93
CA GLY A 192 4.66 23.03 -7.20
C GLY A 192 4.98 21.67 -7.82
N GLY A 193 4.19 21.30 -8.84
CA GLY A 193 4.24 19.96 -9.44
C GLY A 193 3.54 18.89 -8.61
N SER A 194 3.59 17.67 -9.09
CA SER A 194 3.01 16.51 -8.38
C SER A 194 3.71 15.21 -8.74
N ARG A 195 3.92 14.38 -7.74
CA ARG A 195 4.30 12.98 -7.94
C ARG A 195 3.06 12.22 -8.37
N ARG A 196 3.08 11.70 -9.57
CA ARG A 196 2.01 10.86 -10.12
C ARG A 196 2.58 9.51 -10.47
N VAL A 197 1.91 8.45 -10.05
CA VAL A 197 2.31 7.08 -10.32
C VAL A 197 1.10 6.31 -10.81
N PHE A 198 1.23 5.69 -11.96
CA PHE A 198 0.26 4.70 -12.44
C PHE A 198 0.84 3.31 -12.19
N GLY A 199 0.05 2.41 -11.62
CA GLY A 199 0.44 1.05 -11.34
C GLY A 199 -0.63 0.05 -11.75
N VAL A 200 -0.19 -1.14 -12.10
CA VAL A 200 -0.99 -2.33 -12.36
C VAL A 200 -0.33 -3.53 -11.69
N GLY A 201 -1.13 -4.52 -11.33
CA GLY A 201 -0.58 -5.75 -10.78
C GLY A 201 -1.58 -6.90 -10.86
N ALA A 202 -1.09 -8.06 -10.47
CA ALA A 202 -1.91 -9.26 -10.34
C ALA A 202 -1.75 -9.84 -8.94
N HIS A 203 -2.77 -10.57 -8.48
CA HIS A 203 -2.72 -11.19 -7.17
C HIS A 203 -3.37 -12.58 -7.19
N VAL A 204 -2.97 -13.37 -6.20
CA VAL A 204 -3.59 -14.67 -5.88
C VAL A 204 -4.04 -14.64 -4.43
N ASP A 205 -5.30 -14.99 -4.20
CA ASP A 205 -5.94 -15.02 -2.89
C ASP A 205 -6.06 -16.45 -2.36
N PHE A 206 -5.59 -16.67 -1.16
CA PHE A 206 -5.71 -17.93 -0.43
C PHE A 206 -6.67 -17.71 0.74
N HIS A 207 -7.87 -18.24 0.64
CA HIS A 207 -8.83 -18.20 1.73
C HIS A 207 -8.38 -19.16 2.86
N LEU A 208 -8.12 -18.63 4.04
CA LEU A 208 -7.88 -19.46 5.21
C LEU A 208 -9.24 -19.95 5.74
N PRO A 209 -9.47 -21.26 5.88
CA PRO A 209 -10.62 -21.76 6.59
C PRO A 209 -10.42 -21.45 8.10
N LEU A 210 -10.72 -20.23 8.52
CA LEU A 210 -10.84 -19.92 9.94
C LEU A 210 -12.15 -20.56 10.38
N GLY A 211 -12.05 -21.79 10.88
CA GLY A 211 -13.16 -22.45 11.54
C GLY A 211 -13.65 -21.56 12.69
N MET A 212 -14.86 -21.06 12.55
CA MET A 212 -15.66 -20.55 13.66
C MET A 212 -16.52 -21.67 14.18
#